data_aa4de44b59f460b5661ac8113af8ae34
#
_entry.id   aa4de44b59f460b5661ac8113af8ae34
#
_cell.length_a   1.000
_cell.length_b   1.000
_cell.length_c   1.000
_cell.angle_alpha   90.00
_cell.angle_beta   90.00
_cell.angle_gamma   90.00
#
_symmetry.space_group_name_H-M   'P 1'
#
loop_
_entity.id
_entity.type
_entity.pdbx_description
1 polymer ?
#
loop_
_entity_poly.entity_id
_entity_poly.type
_entity_poly.pdbx_seq_one_letter_code
_entity_poly.pdbx_strand_id
1 'polypeptide(L)'
;HVTVKNVTFLNNLKSHFLELAGTEDVTVTGCTFRGYWQEYEGGGQECIQLDACLDYIFPGYQPFDGAVCENVRITDNVFENVFAGVGSHSMIYDRPYRNIVIQGNTFRNVKKRAVWCLNYVDSAVEDNIIENAGGGVLVSCMYFPNTHLMPGIAAGMEGNHQNAGISVKNNQISISSVSQINGNTWRGYGIEVQGAWVSDSSKAQAKGIPAGIYKETGVEVKGNMITGTGNGIRLY
;
A
#
# COMPACT_ATOMS: atom_id res chain seq x y z
N HIS A 1 4.38 -1.40 -21.67
CA HIS A 1 3.00 -1.78 -21.31
C HIS A 1 2.90 -3.26 -21.03
N VAL A 2 2.39 -3.64 -19.85
CA VAL A 2 2.17 -5.04 -19.45
C VAL A 2 0.73 -5.23 -19.00
N THR A 3 0.08 -6.30 -19.45
CA THR A 3 -1.29 -6.65 -19.00
C THR A 3 -1.31 -8.06 -18.41
N VAL A 4 -1.77 -8.17 -17.17
CA VAL A 4 -2.11 -9.43 -16.50
C VAL A 4 -3.62 -9.52 -16.41
N LYS A 5 -4.23 -10.45 -17.15
CA LYS A 5 -5.70 -10.50 -17.28
C LYS A 5 -6.24 -11.91 -17.13
N ASN A 6 -7.33 -12.05 -16.34
CA ASN A 6 -8.05 -13.30 -16.17
C ASN A 6 -7.14 -14.46 -15.66
N VAL A 7 -6.20 -14.15 -14.80
CA VAL A 7 -5.30 -15.13 -14.18
C VAL A 7 -5.81 -15.47 -12.77
N THR A 8 -5.75 -16.74 -12.43
CA THR A 8 -6.06 -17.21 -11.07
C THR A 8 -4.76 -17.58 -10.35
N PHE A 9 -4.49 -16.91 -9.24
CA PHE A 9 -3.36 -17.17 -8.36
C PHE A 9 -3.84 -17.86 -7.10
N LEU A 10 -3.27 -19.02 -6.79
CA LEU A 10 -3.72 -19.85 -5.69
C LEU A 10 -2.59 -20.26 -4.75
N ASN A 11 -2.89 -20.23 -3.44
CA ASN A 11 -2.09 -20.90 -2.40
C ASN A 11 -0.62 -20.46 -2.34
N ASN A 12 -0.36 -19.18 -2.35
CA ASN A 12 0.98 -18.68 -2.08
C ASN A 12 1.27 -18.74 -0.58
N LEU A 13 2.42 -19.28 -0.21
CA LEU A 13 2.77 -19.52 1.19
C LEU A 13 3.89 -18.62 1.73
N LYS A 14 4.59 -17.85 0.89
CA LYS A 14 5.80 -17.15 1.37
C LYS A 14 6.01 -15.73 0.86
N SER A 15 5.40 -15.32 -0.22
CA SER A 15 5.71 -14.03 -0.86
C SER A 15 4.46 -13.44 -1.50
N HIS A 16 4.62 -12.44 -2.31
CA HIS A 16 3.52 -11.85 -3.07
C HIS A 16 3.07 -12.79 -4.19
N PHE A 17 1.84 -12.69 -4.64
CA PHE A 17 1.42 -13.33 -5.87
C PHE A 17 1.96 -12.57 -7.09
N LEU A 18 2.01 -11.25 -6.97
CA LEU A 18 2.52 -10.36 -8.01
C LEU A 18 3.34 -9.26 -7.36
N GLU A 19 4.55 -9.08 -7.82
CA GLU A 19 5.45 -8.02 -7.36
C GLU A 19 5.83 -7.16 -8.56
N LEU A 20 5.55 -5.87 -8.44
CA LEU A 20 5.80 -4.85 -9.45
C LEU A 20 6.86 -3.89 -8.89
N ALA A 21 8.01 -3.78 -9.54
CA ALA A 21 9.06 -2.88 -9.11
C ALA A 21 9.54 -2.02 -10.27
N GLY A 22 9.51 -0.72 -10.06
CA GLY A 22 9.95 0.24 -11.07
C GLY A 22 9.25 0.04 -12.43
N THR A 23 7.98 -0.31 -12.41
CA THR A 23 7.23 -0.65 -13.63
C THR A 23 6.33 0.49 -14.06
N GLU A 24 6.17 0.65 -15.36
CA GLU A 24 5.29 1.65 -15.97
C GLU A 24 4.26 1.01 -16.89
N ASP A 25 3.07 1.60 -16.95
CA ASP A 25 1.96 1.15 -17.82
C ASP A 25 1.54 -0.31 -17.59
N VAL A 26 1.22 -0.67 -16.36
CA VAL A 26 0.78 -2.03 -15.99
C VAL A 26 -0.72 -2.05 -15.75
N THR A 27 -1.39 -3.07 -16.29
CA THR A 27 -2.80 -3.35 -16.00
C THR A 27 -2.95 -4.76 -15.44
N VAL A 28 -3.58 -4.88 -14.27
CA VAL A 28 -3.97 -6.16 -13.66
C VAL A 28 -5.48 -6.16 -13.54
N THR A 29 -6.17 -7.01 -14.31
CA THR A 29 -7.63 -6.96 -14.38
C THR A 29 -8.30 -8.33 -14.51
N GLY A 30 -9.47 -8.49 -13.86
CA GLY A 30 -10.24 -9.73 -13.92
C GLY A 30 -9.52 -10.95 -13.31
N CYS A 31 -8.53 -10.72 -12.46
CA CYS A 31 -7.75 -11.78 -11.83
C CYS A 31 -8.36 -12.21 -10.49
N THR A 32 -8.02 -13.42 -10.05
CA THR A 32 -8.38 -13.94 -8.73
C THR A 32 -7.13 -14.27 -7.95
N PHE A 33 -7.03 -13.72 -6.74
CA PHE A 33 -5.96 -13.98 -5.77
C PHE A 33 -6.58 -14.67 -4.56
N ARG A 34 -6.24 -15.94 -4.30
CA ARG A 34 -6.90 -16.73 -3.27
C ARG A 34 -5.93 -17.60 -2.48
N GLY A 35 -6.20 -17.74 -1.18
CA GLY A 35 -5.50 -18.70 -0.33
C GLY A 35 -4.10 -18.27 0.02
N TYR A 36 -3.96 -17.07 0.47
CA TYR A 36 -2.70 -16.55 0.98
C TYR A 36 -2.71 -16.60 2.52
N TRP A 37 -2.42 -17.78 3.04
CA TRP A 37 -2.33 -18.02 4.48
C TRP A 37 -0.88 -17.94 4.91
N GLN A 38 -0.46 -16.81 5.38
CA GLN A 38 0.81 -16.78 6.06
C GLN A 38 0.63 -16.50 7.53
N GLU A 39 0.97 -17.50 8.32
CA GLU A 39 1.32 -17.36 9.74
C GLU A 39 2.79 -16.94 9.91
N TYR A 40 3.38 -16.27 8.90
CA TYR A 40 4.79 -15.98 8.93
C TYR A 40 5.06 -14.73 9.78
N GLU A 41 5.94 -14.91 10.76
CA GLU A 41 6.48 -13.83 11.57
C GLU A 41 7.24 -12.86 10.67
N GLY A 42 6.79 -11.61 10.56
CA GLY A 42 7.64 -10.51 10.15
C GLY A 42 7.31 -9.73 8.88
N GLY A 43 6.20 -9.95 8.19
CA GLY A 43 5.96 -9.11 7.02
C GLY A 43 4.50 -8.95 6.62
N GLY A 44 4.07 -7.73 6.38
CA GLY A 44 2.83 -7.47 5.66
C GLY A 44 3.02 -7.94 4.23
N GLN A 45 2.37 -9.02 3.86
CA GLN A 45 2.53 -9.64 2.55
C GLN A 45 1.29 -9.31 1.74
N GLU A 46 1.39 -8.36 0.86
CA GLU A 46 0.36 -7.97 -0.08
C GLU A 46 0.26 -8.99 -1.20
N CYS A 47 -0.95 -9.25 -1.69
CA CYS A 47 -1.13 -10.08 -2.89
C CYS A 47 -0.47 -9.43 -4.12
N ILE A 48 -0.71 -8.14 -4.30
CA ILE A 48 -0.03 -7.32 -5.29
C ILE A 48 0.80 -6.28 -4.53
N GLN A 49 2.11 -6.35 -4.71
CA GLN A 49 3.03 -5.40 -4.11
C GLN A 49 3.62 -4.49 -5.18
N LEU A 50 3.63 -3.19 -4.87
CA LEU A 50 4.32 -2.17 -5.65
C LEU A 50 5.59 -1.78 -4.89
N ASP A 51 6.74 -1.91 -5.54
CA ASP A 51 8.03 -1.57 -4.96
C ASP A 51 8.84 -0.62 -5.84
N ALA A 52 9.79 0.03 -5.22
CA ALA A 52 10.83 0.76 -5.93
C ALA A 52 11.97 -0.19 -6.33
N CYS A 53 12.66 0.11 -7.41
CA CYS A 53 13.81 -0.66 -7.86
C CYS A 53 15.02 -0.37 -6.97
N LEU A 54 15.18 -1.16 -5.91
CA LEU A 54 16.22 -1.03 -4.88
C LEU A 54 17.02 -2.33 -4.76
N ASP A 55 18.31 -2.22 -4.42
CA ASP A 55 19.24 -3.33 -4.35
C ASP A 55 18.87 -4.42 -3.33
N TYR A 56 18.29 -4.04 -2.19
CA TYR A 56 17.91 -5.00 -1.18
C TYR A 56 16.61 -5.76 -1.50
N ILE A 57 15.78 -5.21 -2.40
CA ILE A 57 14.55 -5.86 -2.86
C ILE A 57 14.85 -6.83 -3.98
N PHE A 58 15.70 -6.42 -4.94
CA PHE A 58 16.05 -7.21 -6.11
C PHE A 58 17.55 -7.40 -6.23
N PRO A 59 18.20 -8.14 -5.29
CA PRO A 59 19.62 -8.36 -5.35
C PRO A 59 20.00 -9.11 -6.64
N GLY A 60 20.94 -8.57 -7.38
CA GLY A 60 21.41 -9.13 -8.65
C GLY A 60 20.83 -8.49 -9.91
N TYR A 61 19.89 -7.56 -9.79
CA TYR A 61 19.43 -6.74 -10.91
C TYR A 61 20.10 -5.37 -10.89
N GLN A 62 20.75 -5.02 -11.95
CA GLN A 62 21.46 -3.74 -12.11
C GLN A 62 21.02 -3.07 -13.42
N PRO A 63 20.98 -1.74 -13.50
CA PRO A 63 21.24 -0.77 -12.43
C PRO A 63 20.02 -0.56 -11.51
N PHE A 64 20.29 -0.29 -10.23
CA PHE A 64 19.26 0.17 -9.29
C PHE A 64 19.14 1.68 -9.41
N ASP A 65 18.21 2.11 -10.20
CA ASP A 65 18.01 3.53 -10.52
C ASP A 65 16.93 4.20 -9.65
N GLY A 66 16.33 3.43 -8.73
CA GLY A 66 15.24 3.89 -7.88
C GLY A 66 13.96 4.18 -8.66
N ALA A 67 13.77 3.52 -9.80
CA ALA A 67 12.51 3.60 -10.51
C ALA A 67 11.35 3.15 -9.61
N VAL A 68 10.24 3.87 -9.68
CA VAL A 68 9.00 3.56 -8.96
C VAL A 68 7.92 3.12 -9.94
N CYS A 69 6.83 2.56 -9.40
CA CYS A 69 5.72 2.20 -10.26
C CYS A 69 4.91 3.44 -10.66
N GLU A 70 4.60 3.54 -11.95
CA GLU A 70 3.78 4.61 -12.52
C GLU A 70 2.72 4.04 -13.46
N ASN A 71 1.56 4.69 -13.55
CA ASN A 71 0.46 4.31 -14.46
C ASN A 71 0.02 2.85 -14.25
N VAL A 72 -0.22 2.43 -13.00
CA VAL A 72 -0.67 1.06 -12.67
C VAL A 72 -2.17 1.05 -12.45
N ARG A 73 -2.87 0.13 -13.12
CA ARG A 73 -4.30 -0.11 -12.96
C ARG A 73 -4.56 -1.51 -12.43
N ILE A 74 -5.21 -1.58 -11.27
CA ILE A 74 -5.60 -2.83 -10.61
C ILE A 74 -7.13 -2.80 -10.52
N THR A 75 -7.81 -3.45 -11.49
CA THR A 75 -9.25 -3.28 -11.67
C THR A 75 -10.00 -4.61 -11.77
N ASP A 76 -11.20 -4.64 -11.21
CA ASP A 76 -12.12 -5.79 -11.38
C ASP A 76 -11.54 -7.14 -10.93
N ASN A 77 -10.65 -7.13 -9.95
CA ASN A 77 -10.03 -8.35 -9.40
C ASN A 77 -10.76 -8.83 -8.15
N VAL A 78 -10.58 -10.10 -7.82
CA VAL A 78 -11.08 -10.73 -6.59
C VAL A 78 -9.89 -11.15 -5.71
N PHE A 79 -9.87 -10.66 -4.48
CA PHE A 79 -8.93 -11.05 -3.42
C PHE A 79 -9.72 -11.76 -2.33
N GLU A 80 -9.47 -13.04 -2.12
CA GLU A 80 -10.27 -13.85 -1.20
C GLU A 80 -9.41 -14.72 -0.28
N ASN A 81 -9.69 -14.67 1.03
CA ASN A 81 -8.93 -15.41 2.03
C ASN A 81 -7.44 -15.10 1.94
N VAL A 82 -7.07 -13.82 2.06
CA VAL A 82 -5.71 -13.33 1.89
C VAL A 82 -5.25 -12.53 3.11
N PHE A 83 -3.93 -12.40 3.28
CA PHE A 83 -3.36 -11.64 4.38
C PHE A 83 -3.54 -10.13 4.20
N ALA A 84 -3.11 -9.59 3.08
CA ALA A 84 -3.32 -8.21 2.65
C ALA A 84 -3.57 -8.18 1.14
N GLY A 85 -4.26 -7.15 0.66
CA GLY A 85 -4.62 -7.06 -0.76
C GLY A 85 -3.54 -6.40 -1.61
N VAL A 86 -3.61 -5.10 -1.79
CA VAL A 86 -2.70 -4.30 -2.60
C VAL A 86 -1.93 -3.32 -1.72
N GLY A 87 -0.63 -3.17 -1.92
CA GLY A 87 0.13 -2.19 -1.17
C GLY A 87 1.59 -2.09 -1.55
N SER A 88 2.30 -1.33 -0.74
CA SER A 88 3.72 -1.10 -0.85
C SER A 88 4.32 -1.13 0.55
N HIS A 89 5.52 -1.63 0.71
CA HIS A 89 6.21 -1.56 2.00
C HIS A 89 7.62 -0.97 1.89
N SER A 90 8.03 -0.57 0.69
CA SER A 90 9.23 0.22 0.45
C SER A 90 8.87 1.54 -0.22
N MET A 91 9.68 2.56 -0.04
CA MET A 91 9.50 3.84 -0.68
C MET A 91 10.81 4.62 -0.79
N ILE A 92 10.87 5.48 -1.77
CA ILE A 92 11.91 6.49 -1.92
C ILE A 92 11.27 7.84 -1.59
N TYR A 93 11.85 8.56 -0.65
CA TYR A 93 11.27 9.74 -0.01
C TYR A 93 10.71 10.79 -0.98
N ASP A 94 11.40 11.09 -2.07
CA ASP A 94 11.04 12.10 -3.06
C ASP A 94 10.66 11.53 -4.43
N ARG A 95 10.42 10.23 -4.49
CA ARG A 95 9.92 9.53 -5.68
C ARG A 95 8.64 8.77 -5.34
N PRO A 96 7.49 9.44 -5.32
CA PRO A 96 6.21 8.78 -5.05
C PRO A 96 5.80 7.85 -6.20
N TYR A 97 5.06 6.81 -5.86
CA TYR A 97 4.31 6.03 -6.83
C TYR A 97 3.21 6.91 -7.43
N ARG A 98 3.08 6.94 -8.75
CA ARG A 98 2.24 7.91 -9.44
C ARG A 98 1.16 7.26 -10.29
N ASN A 99 -0.04 7.83 -10.25
CA ASN A 99 -1.17 7.39 -11.08
C ASN A 99 -1.48 5.89 -10.87
N ILE A 100 -1.66 5.50 -9.61
CA ILE A 100 -2.05 4.16 -9.23
C ILE A 100 -3.56 4.12 -9.03
N VAL A 101 -4.26 3.32 -9.83
CA VAL A 101 -5.72 3.19 -9.78
C VAL A 101 -6.11 1.80 -9.29
N ILE A 102 -6.81 1.73 -8.17
CA ILE A 102 -7.33 0.50 -7.55
C ILE A 102 -8.85 0.62 -7.53
N GLN A 103 -9.53 0.03 -8.53
CA GLN A 103 -10.94 0.30 -8.76
C GLN A 103 -11.75 -0.97 -9.08
N GLY A 104 -12.99 -1.02 -8.57
CA GLY A 104 -13.92 -2.10 -8.88
C GLY A 104 -13.53 -3.47 -8.36
N ASN A 105 -12.54 -3.55 -7.45
CA ASN A 105 -12.09 -4.83 -6.93
C ASN A 105 -12.98 -5.30 -5.77
N THR A 106 -13.00 -6.62 -5.56
CA THR A 106 -13.65 -7.25 -4.41
C THR A 106 -12.59 -7.88 -3.51
N PHE A 107 -12.57 -7.45 -2.26
CA PHE A 107 -11.70 -8.00 -1.20
C PHE A 107 -12.58 -8.71 -0.16
N ARG A 108 -12.38 -10.01 0.06
CA ARG A 108 -13.13 -10.82 1.03
C ARG A 108 -12.21 -11.54 1.99
N ASN A 109 -12.54 -11.49 3.28
CA ASN A 109 -11.76 -12.17 4.32
C ASN A 109 -10.28 -11.79 4.27
N VAL A 110 -10.01 -10.50 4.32
CA VAL A 110 -8.63 -9.96 4.34
C VAL A 110 -8.18 -9.84 5.79
N LYS A 111 -7.13 -10.55 6.17
CA LYS A 111 -6.69 -10.62 7.57
C LYS A 111 -6.19 -9.27 8.09
N LYS A 112 -5.45 -8.51 7.29
CA LYS A 112 -4.88 -7.21 7.66
C LYS A 112 -5.66 -6.07 7.01
N ARG A 113 -5.22 -5.54 5.92
CA ARG A 113 -5.88 -4.44 5.22
C ARG A 113 -6.03 -4.74 3.73
N ALA A 114 -7.09 -4.23 3.14
CA ALA A 114 -7.34 -4.43 1.72
C ALA A 114 -6.35 -3.63 0.86
N VAL A 115 -6.13 -2.35 1.19
CA VAL A 115 -5.28 -1.44 0.40
C VAL A 115 -4.37 -0.62 1.30
N TRP A 116 -3.11 -0.47 0.89
CA TRP A 116 -2.16 0.45 1.51
C TRP A 116 -1.47 1.31 0.45
N CYS A 117 -1.89 2.56 0.34
CA CYS A 117 -1.25 3.57 -0.49
C CYS A 117 -0.10 4.20 0.29
N LEU A 118 1.11 3.66 0.15
CA LEU A 118 2.32 4.20 0.77
C LEU A 118 3.06 5.06 -0.25
N ASN A 119 3.19 6.35 0.03
CA ASN A 119 3.89 7.30 -0.84
C ASN A 119 3.27 7.38 -2.26
N TYR A 120 1.93 7.36 -2.35
CA TYR A 120 1.24 7.52 -3.63
C TYR A 120 0.88 8.98 -3.88
N VAL A 121 0.85 9.38 -5.15
CA VAL A 121 0.33 10.67 -5.61
C VAL A 121 -0.51 10.48 -6.88
N ASP A 122 -1.42 11.42 -7.16
CA ASP A 122 -2.29 11.41 -8.32
C ASP A 122 -3.01 10.05 -8.52
N SER A 123 -3.51 9.47 -7.43
CA SER A 123 -3.95 8.07 -7.38
C SER A 123 -5.37 7.93 -6.86
N ALA A 124 -5.99 6.76 -7.13
CA ALA A 124 -7.38 6.52 -6.79
C ALA A 124 -7.62 5.13 -6.17
N VAL A 125 -8.47 5.07 -5.15
CA VAL A 125 -9.04 3.84 -4.57
C VAL A 125 -10.55 4.00 -4.59
N GLU A 126 -11.22 3.49 -5.62
CA GLU A 126 -12.61 3.82 -5.88
C GLU A 126 -13.47 2.59 -6.21
N ASP A 127 -14.74 2.67 -5.86
CA ASP A 127 -15.75 1.67 -6.23
C ASP A 127 -15.41 0.23 -5.82
N ASN A 128 -14.60 0.04 -4.78
CA ASN A 128 -14.22 -1.30 -4.31
C ASN A 128 -15.23 -1.83 -3.27
N ILE A 129 -15.35 -3.16 -3.21
CA ILE A 129 -16.09 -3.87 -2.19
C ILE A 129 -15.09 -4.56 -1.26
N ILE A 130 -15.09 -4.18 0.02
CA ILE A 130 -14.20 -4.73 1.04
C ILE A 130 -15.06 -5.36 2.12
N GLU A 131 -15.06 -6.69 2.19
CA GLU A 131 -15.92 -7.49 3.06
C GLU A 131 -15.10 -8.27 4.08
N ASN A 132 -15.44 -8.14 5.36
CA ASN A 132 -14.80 -8.87 6.45
C ASN A 132 -13.26 -8.70 6.44
N ALA A 133 -12.81 -7.45 6.39
CA ALA A 133 -11.40 -7.12 6.44
C ALA A 133 -10.98 -6.66 7.84
N GLY A 134 -9.75 -6.89 8.21
CA GLY A 134 -9.15 -6.30 9.42
C GLY A 134 -9.02 -4.79 9.31
N GLY A 135 -8.79 -4.26 8.12
CA GLY A 135 -8.78 -2.83 7.76
C GLY A 135 -9.08 -2.61 6.29
N GLY A 136 -9.63 -1.45 5.96
CA GLY A 136 -9.97 -1.09 4.60
C GLY A 136 -8.79 -0.45 3.85
N VAL A 137 -8.77 0.87 3.80
CA VAL A 137 -7.78 1.66 3.03
C VAL A 137 -6.91 2.45 3.99
N LEU A 138 -5.59 2.32 3.86
CA LEU A 138 -4.61 3.20 4.49
C LEU A 138 -3.94 4.04 3.42
N VAL A 139 -3.93 5.35 3.62
CA VAL A 139 -3.12 6.31 2.86
C VAL A 139 -2.06 6.86 3.79
N SER A 140 -0.78 6.74 3.43
CA SER A 140 0.31 7.22 4.25
C SER A 140 1.46 7.79 3.43
N CYS A 141 1.99 8.92 3.89
CA CYS A 141 3.10 9.60 3.21
C CYS A 141 4.44 8.90 3.43
N MET A 142 4.58 8.17 4.53
CA MET A 142 5.87 7.58 4.89
C MET A 142 5.69 6.33 5.76
N TYR A 143 6.59 5.38 5.57
CA TYR A 143 6.82 4.27 6.48
C TYR A 143 8.31 4.25 6.82
N PHE A 144 8.70 4.97 7.84
CA PHE A 144 10.09 5.26 8.17
C PHE A 144 11.03 4.04 8.15
N PRO A 145 10.69 2.86 8.66
CA PRO A 145 11.60 1.72 8.63
C PRO A 145 12.09 1.36 7.22
N ASN A 146 11.26 1.57 6.20
CA ASN A 146 11.52 1.18 4.81
C ASN A 146 11.58 2.38 3.85
N THR A 147 11.87 3.56 4.39
CA THR A 147 12.08 4.77 3.59
C THR A 147 13.54 4.88 3.19
N HIS A 148 13.79 5.22 1.94
CA HIS A 148 15.11 5.38 1.34
C HIS A 148 15.28 6.78 0.76
N LEU A 149 16.53 7.20 0.64
CA LEU A 149 16.92 8.35 -0.17
C LEU A 149 17.71 7.87 -1.38
N MET A 150 17.47 8.49 -2.52
CA MET A 150 18.32 8.27 -3.68
C MET A 150 19.64 9.05 -3.55
N PRO A 151 20.76 8.49 -4.01
CA PRO A 151 22.02 9.21 -4.07
C PRO A 151 21.88 10.52 -4.87
N GLY A 152 22.38 11.60 -4.33
CA GLY A 152 22.34 12.91 -4.98
C GLY A 152 21.10 13.75 -4.71
N ILE A 153 20.14 13.24 -3.94
CA ILE A 153 18.97 14.01 -3.51
C ILE A 153 19.30 14.74 -2.21
N ALA A 154 19.05 16.03 -2.20
CA ALA A 154 19.32 16.85 -1.01
C ALA A 154 18.44 16.42 0.17
N ALA A 155 19.06 16.11 1.29
CA ALA A 155 18.36 15.97 2.56
C ALA A 155 17.62 17.29 2.86
N GLY A 156 16.33 17.23 3.14
CA GLY A 156 15.54 18.42 3.51
C GLY A 156 14.46 18.82 2.49
N MET A 157 14.30 18.11 1.42
CA MET A 157 13.09 18.26 0.61
C MET A 157 11.90 17.81 1.45
N GLU A 158 10.95 18.71 1.68
CA GLU A 158 9.69 18.37 2.30
C GLU A 158 9.05 17.22 1.52
N GLY A 159 8.56 16.21 2.25
CA GLY A 159 7.93 15.05 1.63
C GLY A 159 6.90 15.44 0.61
N ASN A 160 6.82 14.73 -0.46
CA ASN A 160 6.03 15.01 -1.67
C ASN A 160 4.52 15.09 -1.46
N HIS A 161 4.05 15.14 -0.23
CA HIS A 161 2.66 14.93 0.10
C HIS A 161 1.86 16.20 0.38
N GLN A 162 2.41 17.34 0.03
CA GLN A 162 1.58 18.54 -0.11
C GLN A 162 0.74 18.40 -1.40
N ASN A 163 -0.56 18.17 -1.21
CA ASN A 163 -1.51 17.91 -2.29
C ASN A 163 -1.23 16.61 -3.08
N ALA A 164 -1.21 15.49 -2.38
CA ALA A 164 -0.96 14.18 -3.00
C ALA A 164 -1.92 13.82 -4.13
N GLY A 165 -3.12 14.43 -4.18
CA GLY A 165 -4.08 14.15 -5.26
C GLY A 165 -4.65 12.75 -5.19
N ILE A 166 -4.87 12.21 -3.98
CA ILE A 166 -5.43 10.87 -3.79
C ILE A 166 -6.93 10.96 -3.57
N SER A 167 -7.68 10.13 -4.28
CA SER A 167 -9.11 9.96 -4.04
C SER A 167 -9.44 8.58 -3.46
N VAL A 168 -10.23 8.56 -2.38
CA VAL A 168 -10.79 7.35 -1.78
C VAL A 168 -12.30 7.49 -1.81
N LYS A 169 -12.97 6.92 -2.83
CA LYS A 169 -14.37 7.23 -3.11
C LYS A 169 -15.23 5.99 -3.34
N ASN A 170 -16.49 6.10 -2.94
CA ASN A 170 -17.56 5.15 -3.27
C ASN A 170 -17.24 3.70 -2.89
N ASN A 171 -16.32 3.45 -1.96
CA ASN A 171 -16.02 2.09 -1.53
C ASN A 171 -17.08 1.61 -0.52
N GLN A 172 -17.43 0.34 -0.58
CA GLN A 172 -18.22 -0.36 0.42
C GLN A 172 -17.27 -1.15 1.32
N ILE A 173 -17.16 -0.77 2.59
CA ILE A 173 -16.15 -1.29 3.51
C ILE A 173 -16.82 -1.88 4.74
N SER A 174 -16.63 -3.17 4.98
CA SER A 174 -17.03 -3.88 6.19
C SER A 174 -15.80 -4.37 6.95
N ILE A 175 -15.60 -3.83 8.15
CA ILE A 175 -14.44 -4.14 9.00
C ILE A 175 -14.83 -5.18 10.04
N SER A 176 -14.05 -6.26 10.12
CA SER A 176 -14.16 -7.23 11.21
C SER A 176 -13.65 -6.63 12.52
N SER A 177 -14.19 -7.11 13.64
CA SER A 177 -13.94 -6.50 14.95
C SER A 177 -12.47 -6.52 15.36
N VAL A 178 -11.77 -7.58 15.04
CA VAL A 178 -10.39 -7.83 15.50
C VAL A 178 -9.73 -8.85 14.58
N SER A 179 -8.50 -8.58 14.17
CA SER A 179 -7.62 -9.57 13.56
C SER A 179 -6.50 -9.95 14.51
N GLN A 180 -6.12 -11.23 14.54
CA GLN A 180 -4.93 -11.70 15.21
C GLN A 180 -3.78 -11.77 14.19
N ILE A 181 -2.74 -10.99 14.41
CA ILE A 181 -1.57 -10.95 13.54
C ILE A 181 -0.33 -11.11 14.41
N ASN A 182 0.44 -12.15 14.18
CA ASN A 182 1.65 -12.48 14.95
C ASN A 182 1.40 -12.49 16.47
N GLY A 183 0.32 -13.11 16.91
CA GLY A 183 -0.07 -13.17 18.33
C GLY A 183 -0.57 -11.85 18.93
N ASN A 184 -0.58 -10.78 18.17
CA ASN A 184 -1.06 -9.48 18.61
C ASN A 184 -2.46 -9.18 18.06
N THR A 185 -3.28 -8.58 18.89
CA THR A 185 -4.58 -8.06 18.50
C THR A 185 -4.37 -6.82 17.64
N TRP A 186 -4.81 -6.89 16.39
CA TRP A 186 -4.76 -5.76 15.48
C TRP A 186 -6.18 -5.25 15.20
N ARG A 187 -6.35 -3.95 15.31
CA ARG A 187 -7.60 -3.25 15.00
C ARG A 187 -7.34 -2.25 13.89
N GLY A 188 -7.92 -2.49 12.74
CA GLY A 188 -7.85 -1.57 11.61
C GLY A 188 -8.97 -0.56 11.61
N TYR A 189 -8.90 0.32 10.65
CA TYR A 189 -9.89 1.35 10.36
C TYR A 189 -10.51 1.07 9.00
N GLY A 190 -11.72 1.57 8.79
CA GLY A 190 -12.33 1.57 7.47
C GLY A 190 -11.46 2.34 6.48
N ILE A 191 -11.16 3.59 6.83
CA ILE A 191 -10.22 4.43 6.09
C ILE A 191 -9.28 5.10 7.10
N GLU A 192 -8.00 5.13 6.79
CA GLU A 192 -6.98 5.77 7.60
C GLU A 192 -6.11 6.67 6.72
N VAL A 193 -5.95 7.94 7.11
CA VAL A 193 -5.02 8.87 6.47
C VAL A 193 -3.97 9.26 7.50
N GLN A 194 -2.72 8.94 7.21
CA GLN A 194 -1.65 8.99 8.19
C GLN A 194 -0.47 9.81 7.69
N GLY A 195 -0.10 10.84 8.47
CA GLY A 195 1.22 11.44 8.42
C GLY A 195 2.28 10.57 9.08
N ALA A 196 3.47 11.09 9.23
CA ALA A 196 4.56 10.41 9.93
C ALA A 196 5.32 11.39 10.81
N TRP A 197 5.84 10.88 11.92
CA TRP A 197 6.81 11.59 12.74
C TRP A 197 8.14 10.84 12.70
N VAL A 198 9.19 11.53 12.26
CA VAL A 198 10.55 11.02 12.26
C VAL A 198 11.32 11.73 13.38
N SER A 199 11.71 10.98 14.39
CA SER A 199 12.54 11.51 15.48
C SER A 199 13.98 11.70 15.03
N ASP A 200 14.67 12.65 15.66
CA ASP A 200 16.12 12.77 15.53
C ASP A 200 16.78 11.56 16.21
N SER A 201 17.09 10.55 15.42
CA SER A 201 17.67 9.31 15.88
C SER A 201 18.81 8.86 14.98
N SER A 202 19.70 8.04 15.52
CA SER A 202 20.81 7.47 14.73
C SER A 202 20.34 6.70 13.49
N LYS A 203 19.16 6.10 13.54
CA LYS A 203 18.56 5.41 12.37
C LYS A 203 18.10 6.38 11.30
N ALA A 204 17.50 7.51 11.69
CA ALA A 204 17.09 8.55 10.75
C ALA A 204 18.32 9.21 10.12
N GLN A 205 19.31 9.55 10.92
CA GLN A 205 20.59 10.12 10.46
C GLN A 205 21.31 9.19 9.50
N ALA A 206 21.38 7.89 9.80
CA ALA A 206 22.01 6.89 8.92
C ALA A 206 21.31 6.77 7.55
N LYS A 207 20.01 7.07 7.49
CA LYS A 207 19.22 7.09 6.25
C LYS A 207 19.20 8.47 5.58
N GLY A 208 19.76 9.49 6.23
CA GLY A 208 19.70 10.88 5.76
C GLY A 208 18.28 11.47 5.76
N ILE A 209 17.32 10.82 6.41
CA ILE A 209 15.95 11.32 6.51
C ILE A 209 15.88 12.41 7.59
N PRO A 210 15.51 13.64 7.26
CA PRO A 210 15.41 14.71 8.25
C PRO A 210 14.39 14.38 9.34
N ALA A 211 14.71 14.75 10.59
CA ALA A 211 13.73 14.70 11.67
C ALA A 211 12.63 15.72 11.43
N GLY A 212 11.38 15.35 11.71
CA GLY A 212 10.26 16.25 11.51
C GLY A 212 8.91 15.55 11.43
N ILE A 213 7.89 16.35 11.18
CA ILE A 213 6.53 15.91 10.96
C ILE A 213 6.26 15.93 9.45
N TYR A 214 5.95 14.79 8.89
CA TYR A 214 5.59 14.60 7.50
C TYR A 214 4.07 14.48 7.40
N LYS A 215 3.45 15.41 6.72
CA LYS A 215 1.99 15.47 6.61
C LYS A 215 1.53 14.82 5.31
N GLU A 216 0.45 14.04 5.42
CA GLU A 216 -0.31 13.58 4.27
C GLU A 216 -1.44 14.58 4.01
N THR A 217 -1.46 15.20 2.85
CA THR A 217 -2.47 16.18 2.46
C THR A 217 -2.96 15.96 1.02
N GLY A 218 -4.07 16.60 0.64
CA GLY A 218 -4.63 16.43 -0.70
C GLY A 218 -5.31 15.07 -0.89
N VAL A 219 -5.85 14.49 0.18
CA VAL A 219 -6.63 13.24 0.13
C VAL A 219 -8.11 13.59 0.21
N GLU A 220 -8.88 13.19 -0.79
CA GLU A 220 -10.34 13.32 -0.80
C GLU A 220 -10.99 11.99 -0.41
N VAL A 221 -11.75 11.97 0.68
CA VAL A 221 -12.54 10.83 1.13
C VAL A 221 -14.02 11.16 0.96
N LYS A 222 -14.72 10.47 0.03
CA LYS A 222 -16.09 10.83 -0.33
C LYS A 222 -16.95 9.63 -0.74
N GLY A 223 -18.22 9.62 -0.35
CA GLY A 223 -19.18 8.62 -0.83
C GLY A 223 -18.95 7.19 -0.35
N ASN A 224 -18.01 6.96 0.58
CA ASN A 224 -17.75 5.62 1.09
C ASN A 224 -18.82 5.19 2.10
N MET A 225 -19.18 3.92 2.09
CA MET A 225 -20.01 3.29 3.11
C MET A 225 -19.15 2.39 3.99
N ILE A 226 -19.05 2.71 5.28
CA ILE A 226 -18.24 1.97 6.25
C ILE A 226 -19.14 1.33 7.28
N THR A 227 -19.05 0.02 7.45
CA THR A 227 -19.84 -0.77 8.41
C THR A 227 -18.96 -1.73 9.21
N GLY A 228 -19.55 -2.37 10.23
CA GLY A 228 -18.88 -3.38 11.05
C GLY A 228 -18.53 -2.86 12.44
N THR A 229 -17.75 -3.63 13.16
CA THR A 229 -17.41 -3.38 14.57
C THR A 229 -16.06 -2.70 14.76
N GLY A 230 -15.36 -2.40 13.68
CA GLY A 230 -14.10 -1.64 13.69
C GLY A 230 -14.29 -0.14 13.83
N ASN A 231 -13.21 0.61 13.71
CA ASN A 231 -13.27 2.07 13.68
C ASN A 231 -13.61 2.55 12.25
N GLY A 232 -14.34 3.66 12.14
CA GLY A 232 -14.71 4.24 10.85
C GLY A 232 -13.51 4.86 10.13
N ILE A 233 -13.30 6.17 10.32
CA ILE A 233 -12.20 6.92 9.69
C ILE A 233 -11.25 7.41 10.77
N ARG A 234 -9.95 7.33 10.50
CA ARG A 234 -8.89 7.89 11.34
C ARG A 234 -8.02 8.85 10.52
N LEU A 235 -7.76 10.03 11.08
CA LEU A 235 -6.87 11.06 10.51
C LEU A 235 -5.82 11.42 11.57
N TYR A 236 -4.51 11.30 11.27
CA TYR A 236 -3.46 11.68 12.25
C TYR A 236 -2.08 11.89 11.60
#